data_88688cb3b5846bf7098ecb24364450aa
#
_entry.id   88688cb3b5846bf7098ecb24364450aa
#
_cell.length_a   1.000
_cell.length_b   1.000
_cell.length_c   1.000
_cell.angle_alpha   90.00
_cell.angle_beta   90.00
_cell.angle_gamma   90.00
#
_symmetry.space_group_name_H-M   'P 1'
#
loop_
_entity.id
_entity.type
_entity.pdbx_description
1 polymer ?
#
loop_
_entity_poly.entity_id
_entity_poly.type
_entity_poly.pdbx_seq_one_letter_code
_entity_poly.pdbx_strand_id
1 'polypeptide(L)'
;MLVNIHGEKSHDIIESALKVLENMRHRGAEGADNKTGDGAGILLQIPHEFILLQGIPVPEKGKYGTGLIFLPKDEEQQASILSILIEEIEKEGLPLMHLRKVPVHTEILGKDAQATEPDIKQIFIIGCNDQQELELKLYLIRKRVEKRVSATDLPAKDDFYIASLSTKNIVYKGMLESMQLRLSLIHISEPT
;
A
#
# COMPACT_ATOMS: atom_id res chain seq x y z
N MET A 1 -5.73 -10.59 -14.76
CA MET A 1 -5.83 -11.27 -13.46
C MET A 1 -5.26 -12.67 -13.60
N LEU A 2 -4.36 -13.06 -12.71
CA LEU A 2 -3.78 -14.41 -12.65
C LEU A 2 -4.24 -15.06 -11.34
N VAL A 3 -4.78 -16.26 -11.42
CA VAL A 3 -5.26 -17.02 -10.26
C VAL A 3 -5.01 -18.51 -10.45
N ASN A 4 -4.76 -19.23 -9.37
CA ASN A 4 -4.85 -20.68 -9.34
C ASN A 4 -6.31 -21.08 -9.06
N ILE A 5 -6.94 -21.83 -9.95
CA ILE A 5 -8.36 -22.20 -9.82
C ILE A 5 -8.63 -23.18 -8.66
N HIS A 6 -7.59 -23.86 -8.18
CA HIS A 6 -7.67 -24.76 -7.02
C HIS A 6 -7.37 -24.06 -5.69
N GLY A 7 -7.05 -22.74 -5.72
CA GLY A 7 -6.75 -21.94 -4.54
C GLY A 7 -5.36 -22.19 -3.94
N GLU A 8 -4.49 -22.92 -4.63
CA GLU A 8 -3.11 -23.17 -4.19
C GLU A 8 -2.30 -21.87 -4.28
N LYS A 9 -1.62 -21.54 -3.18
CA LYS A 9 -0.70 -20.39 -3.15
C LYS A 9 0.61 -20.78 -3.82
N SER A 10 1.09 -19.94 -4.73
CA SER A 10 2.38 -20.14 -5.39
C SER A 10 3.01 -18.79 -5.71
N HIS A 11 4.31 -18.70 -5.49
CA HIS A 11 5.12 -17.56 -5.91
C HIS A 11 5.11 -17.41 -7.45
N ASP A 12 5.00 -18.51 -8.19
CA ASP A 12 4.94 -18.52 -9.66
C ASP A 12 3.79 -17.67 -10.22
N ILE A 13 2.70 -17.49 -9.45
CA ILE A 13 1.59 -16.61 -9.84
C ILE A 13 2.06 -15.15 -9.86
N ILE A 14 2.84 -14.75 -8.85
CA ILE A 14 3.40 -13.39 -8.75
C ILE A 14 4.43 -13.18 -9.86
N GLU A 15 5.34 -14.12 -10.05
CA GLU A 15 6.34 -14.10 -11.13
C GLU A 15 5.69 -13.98 -12.51
N SER A 16 4.66 -14.76 -12.75
CA SER A 16 3.89 -14.72 -14.01
C SER A 16 3.20 -13.36 -14.19
N ALA A 17 2.65 -12.77 -13.11
CA ALA A 17 2.01 -11.46 -13.16
C ALA A 17 3.02 -10.35 -13.47
N LEU A 18 4.20 -10.38 -12.85
CA LEU A 18 5.28 -9.43 -13.10
C LEU A 18 5.79 -9.56 -14.55
N LYS A 19 5.97 -10.78 -15.04
CA LYS A 19 6.36 -11.02 -16.44
C LYS A 19 5.34 -10.48 -17.45
N VAL A 20 4.04 -10.56 -17.15
CA VAL A 20 2.99 -9.93 -17.97
C VAL A 20 3.19 -8.42 -18.02
N LEU A 21 3.43 -7.76 -16.87
CA LEU A 21 3.70 -6.33 -16.81
C LEU A 21 4.95 -5.93 -17.59
N GLU A 22 6.04 -6.70 -17.47
CA GLU A 22 7.27 -6.51 -18.22
C GLU A 22 7.05 -6.60 -19.74
N ASN A 23 6.28 -7.60 -20.18
CA ASN A 23 5.94 -7.78 -21.60
C ASN A 23 5.04 -6.66 -22.13
N MET A 24 4.32 -5.96 -21.25
CA MET A 24 3.46 -4.82 -21.59
C MET A 24 4.19 -3.46 -21.56
N ARG A 25 5.50 -3.42 -21.30
CA ARG A 25 6.30 -2.19 -21.22
C ARG A 25 6.09 -1.26 -22.42
N HIS A 26 5.94 -1.82 -23.64
CA HIS A 26 5.68 -1.07 -24.86
C HIS A 26 4.36 -0.29 -24.86
N ARG A 27 3.48 -0.48 -23.87
CA ARG A 27 2.21 0.21 -23.69
C ARG A 27 2.26 1.27 -22.57
N GLY A 28 3.36 1.35 -21.80
CA GLY A 28 3.62 2.37 -20.81
C GLY A 28 4.31 3.58 -21.44
N ALA A 29 4.21 4.73 -20.77
CA ALA A 29 5.00 5.89 -21.08
C ALA A 29 6.24 5.95 -20.19
N GLU A 30 7.33 6.46 -20.73
CA GLU A 30 8.56 6.76 -20.01
C GLU A 30 8.72 8.27 -19.92
N GLY A 31 9.13 8.76 -18.76
CA GLY A 31 9.46 10.18 -18.56
C GLY A 31 10.69 10.61 -19.37
N ALA A 32 10.90 11.91 -19.47
CA ALA A 32 12.03 12.48 -20.19
C ALA A 32 13.40 12.05 -19.64
N ASP A 33 13.46 11.57 -18.40
CA ASP A 33 14.66 11.05 -17.73
C ASP A 33 14.94 9.55 -18.01
N ASN A 34 14.10 8.90 -18.82
CA ASN A 34 14.15 7.46 -19.15
C ASN A 34 14.21 6.52 -17.93
N LYS A 35 13.77 6.97 -16.76
CA LYS A 35 13.75 6.23 -15.49
C LYS A 35 12.45 6.39 -14.71
N THR A 36 11.68 7.45 -14.99
CA THR A 36 10.38 7.66 -14.38
C THR A 36 9.32 7.02 -15.26
N GLY A 37 8.62 6.00 -14.73
CA GLY A 37 7.48 5.38 -15.40
C GLY A 37 6.19 6.15 -15.16
N ASP A 38 5.20 5.92 -15.99
CA ASP A 38 3.82 6.45 -15.84
C ASP A 38 3.03 5.73 -14.72
N GLY A 39 3.63 4.71 -14.15
CA GLY A 39 3.13 3.98 -12.99
C GLY A 39 2.96 2.49 -13.24
N ALA A 40 3.34 1.71 -12.24
CA ALA A 40 3.11 0.28 -12.19
C ALA A 40 2.60 -0.13 -10.81
N GLY A 41 1.85 -1.22 -10.77
CA GLY A 41 1.34 -1.74 -9.50
C GLY A 41 0.83 -3.17 -9.61
N ILE A 42 0.71 -3.80 -8.45
CA ILE A 42 0.18 -5.14 -8.30
C ILE A 42 -0.76 -5.19 -7.11
N LEU A 43 -1.86 -5.91 -7.26
CA LEU A 43 -2.76 -6.27 -6.18
C LEU A 43 -2.53 -7.73 -5.82
N LEU A 44 -2.24 -7.97 -4.55
CA LEU A 44 -1.95 -9.30 -4.01
C LEU A 44 -2.91 -9.62 -2.86
N GLN A 45 -3.07 -10.90 -2.54
CA GLN A 45 -3.57 -11.29 -1.23
C GLN A 45 -2.57 -10.85 -0.16
N ILE A 46 -3.08 -10.49 1.04
CA ILE A 46 -2.22 -10.09 2.16
C ILE A 46 -1.21 -11.22 2.45
N PRO A 47 0.10 -10.94 2.39
CA PRO A 47 1.15 -11.92 2.66
C PRO A 47 1.32 -12.11 4.18
N HIS A 48 0.36 -12.80 4.81
CA HIS A 48 0.26 -12.93 6.27
C HIS A 48 1.53 -13.51 6.90
N GLU A 49 2.05 -14.58 6.34
CA GLU A 49 3.25 -15.26 6.85
C GLU A 49 4.48 -14.33 6.79
N PHE A 50 4.62 -13.58 5.70
CA PHE A 50 5.68 -12.59 5.56
C PHE A 50 5.57 -11.49 6.61
N ILE A 51 4.36 -10.99 6.89
CA ILE A 51 4.13 -9.97 7.94
C ILE A 51 4.59 -10.48 9.30
N LEU A 52 4.28 -11.73 9.64
CA LEU A 52 4.74 -12.37 10.87
C LEU A 52 6.26 -12.51 10.90
N LEU A 53 6.90 -12.89 9.79
CA LEU A 53 8.37 -12.98 9.67
C LEU A 53 9.05 -11.61 9.83
N GLN A 54 8.37 -10.51 9.48
CA GLN A 54 8.85 -9.15 9.77
C GLN A 54 8.72 -8.75 11.25
N GLY A 55 8.31 -9.65 12.12
CA GLY A 55 8.16 -9.40 13.56
C GLY A 55 6.93 -8.58 13.93
N ILE A 56 5.95 -8.45 13.03
CA ILE A 56 4.70 -7.75 13.30
C ILE A 56 3.69 -8.77 13.83
N PRO A 57 3.27 -8.68 15.11
CA PRO A 57 2.44 -9.68 15.76
C PRO A 57 0.95 -9.52 15.39
N VAL A 58 0.62 -9.63 14.11
CA VAL A 58 -0.77 -9.53 13.63
C VAL A 58 -1.61 -10.70 14.12
N PRO A 59 -2.92 -10.49 14.40
CA PRO A 59 -3.87 -11.56 14.68
C PRO A 59 -4.03 -12.53 13.50
N GLU A 60 -4.84 -13.58 13.69
CA GLU A 60 -5.17 -14.52 12.62
C GLU A 60 -5.65 -13.80 11.34
N LYS A 61 -5.38 -14.43 10.21
CA LYS A 61 -5.81 -13.94 8.89
C LYS A 61 -7.32 -13.66 8.87
N GLY A 62 -7.69 -12.48 8.38
CA GLY A 62 -9.07 -12.00 8.34
C GLY A 62 -9.53 -11.24 9.59
N LYS A 63 -8.75 -11.25 10.68
CA LYS A 63 -9.03 -10.52 11.92
C LYS A 63 -8.30 -9.18 12.04
N TYR A 64 -7.62 -8.76 11.00
CA TYR A 64 -6.99 -7.45 10.91
C TYR A 64 -7.09 -6.90 9.50
N GLY A 65 -7.07 -5.58 9.39
CA GLY A 65 -6.93 -4.85 8.14
C GLY A 65 -5.54 -4.28 7.98
N THR A 66 -5.04 -4.24 6.76
CA THR A 66 -3.77 -3.59 6.43
C THR A 66 -3.85 -2.87 5.09
N GLY A 67 -3.00 -1.89 4.91
CA GLY A 67 -2.91 -1.13 3.68
C GLY A 67 -1.72 -0.20 3.62
N LEU A 68 -1.46 0.35 2.45
CA LEU A 68 -0.41 1.33 2.23
C LEU A 68 -1.00 2.73 2.16
N ILE A 69 -0.35 3.65 2.87
CA ILE A 69 -0.69 5.06 2.94
C ILE A 69 0.49 5.86 2.38
N PHE A 70 0.22 6.71 1.42
CA PHE A 70 1.14 7.70 0.92
C PHE A 70 0.89 9.03 1.63
N LEU A 71 1.93 9.62 2.15
CA LEU A 71 1.90 10.82 2.99
C LEU A 71 2.86 11.88 2.43
N PRO A 72 2.58 13.16 2.65
CA PRO A 72 3.55 14.21 2.34
C PRO A 72 4.84 14.03 3.15
N LYS A 73 5.97 14.56 2.65
CA LYS A 73 7.26 14.52 3.36
C LYS A 73 7.31 15.48 4.55
N ASP A 74 6.49 16.52 4.56
CA ASP A 74 6.38 17.47 5.65
C ASP A 74 5.80 16.84 6.92
N GLU A 75 6.56 16.83 8.00
CA GLU A 75 6.22 16.11 9.24
C GLU A 75 4.98 16.71 9.94
N GLU A 76 4.75 18.02 9.89
CA GLU A 76 3.61 18.67 10.53
C GLU A 76 2.31 18.32 9.79
N GLN A 77 2.33 18.38 8.46
CA GLN A 77 1.19 17.97 7.64
C GLN A 77 0.91 16.47 7.77
N GLN A 78 1.97 15.66 7.79
CA GLN A 78 1.86 14.23 8.00
C GLN A 78 1.21 13.92 9.37
N ALA A 79 1.62 14.58 10.44
CA ALA A 79 1.03 14.41 11.77
C ALA A 79 -0.46 14.79 11.78
N SER A 80 -0.82 15.89 11.11
CA SER A 80 -2.21 16.34 10.99
C SER A 80 -3.08 15.31 10.25
N ILE A 81 -2.59 14.76 9.15
CA ILE A 81 -3.30 13.71 8.38
C ILE A 81 -3.43 12.42 9.19
N LEU A 82 -2.36 12.01 9.88
CA LEU A 82 -2.39 10.81 10.74
C LEU A 82 -3.34 10.97 11.91
N SER A 83 -3.47 12.17 12.49
CA SER A 83 -4.47 12.45 13.53
C SER A 83 -5.90 12.21 13.00
N ILE A 84 -6.22 12.73 11.81
CA ILE A 84 -7.51 12.49 11.16
C ILE A 84 -7.76 10.99 10.95
N LEU A 85 -6.74 10.25 10.51
CA LEU A 85 -6.85 8.81 10.29
C LEU A 85 -7.12 8.05 11.60
N ILE A 86 -6.39 8.37 12.66
CA ILE A 86 -6.55 7.74 13.98
C ILE A 86 -7.95 8.01 14.52
N GLU A 87 -8.42 9.25 14.46
CA GLU A 87 -9.79 9.60 14.88
C GLU A 87 -10.87 8.80 14.15
N GLU A 88 -10.73 8.59 12.84
CA GLU A 88 -11.73 7.80 12.09
C GLU A 88 -11.66 6.31 12.44
N ILE A 89 -10.47 5.78 12.75
CA ILE A 89 -10.32 4.41 13.24
C ILE A 89 -10.98 4.24 14.61
N GLU A 90 -10.76 5.18 15.53
CA GLU A 90 -11.35 5.18 16.88
C GLU A 90 -12.87 5.30 16.84
N LYS A 91 -13.45 6.12 15.94
CA LYS A 91 -14.89 6.24 15.74
C LYS A 91 -15.55 4.92 15.34
N GLU A 92 -14.85 4.07 14.60
CA GLU A 92 -15.35 2.73 14.26
C GLU A 92 -15.11 1.70 15.38
N GLY A 93 -14.53 2.13 16.51
CA GLY A 93 -14.24 1.26 17.67
C GLY A 93 -13.14 0.24 17.39
N LEU A 94 -12.25 0.52 16.45
CA LEU A 94 -11.16 -0.38 16.09
C LEU A 94 -9.83 0.12 16.69
N PRO A 95 -8.97 -0.76 17.23
CA PRO A 95 -7.65 -0.37 17.70
C PRO A 95 -6.65 -0.32 16.53
N LEU A 96 -5.92 0.80 16.43
CA LEU A 96 -4.72 0.89 15.62
C LEU A 96 -3.62 0.07 16.31
N MET A 97 -3.16 -1.00 15.65
CA MET A 97 -2.15 -1.88 16.22
C MET A 97 -0.73 -1.39 15.92
N HIS A 98 -0.47 -1.06 14.67
CA HIS A 98 0.88 -0.74 14.22
C HIS A 98 0.85 0.16 12.98
N LEU A 99 1.84 1.05 12.91
CA LEU A 99 2.12 1.89 11.75
C LEU A 99 3.63 1.84 11.50
N ARG A 100 4.04 1.23 10.40
CA ARG A 100 5.47 1.11 10.05
C ARG A 100 5.80 1.94 8.81
N LYS A 101 7.01 2.45 8.76
CA LYS A 101 7.58 3.02 7.54
C LYS A 101 7.91 1.88 6.57
N VAL A 102 7.50 2.02 5.32
CA VAL A 102 7.85 1.07 4.26
C VAL A 102 9.27 1.40 3.78
N PRO A 103 10.19 0.43 3.74
CA PRO A 103 11.51 0.66 3.13
C PRO A 103 11.35 0.94 1.63
N VAL A 104 12.04 1.95 1.15
CA VAL A 104 12.06 2.38 -0.25
C VAL A 104 13.50 2.55 -0.72
N HIS A 105 13.73 2.30 -2.01
CA HIS A 105 15.02 2.49 -2.68
C HIS A 105 14.95 3.69 -3.60
N THR A 106 15.08 4.87 -3.02
CA THR A 106 14.99 6.17 -3.73
C THR A 106 16.00 6.29 -4.87
N GLU A 107 17.17 5.67 -4.73
CA GLU A 107 18.27 5.73 -5.69
C GLU A 107 17.98 5.09 -7.06
N ILE A 108 17.00 4.19 -7.14
CA ILE A 108 16.60 3.56 -8.42
C ILE A 108 15.57 4.38 -9.20
N LEU A 109 14.98 5.40 -8.57
CA LEU A 109 13.96 6.24 -9.17
C LEU A 109 14.59 7.29 -10.10
N GLY A 110 13.82 7.72 -11.10
CA GLY A 110 14.13 8.89 -11.89
C GLY A 110 14.03 10.19 -11.07
N LYS A 111 14.66 11.26 -11.53
CA LYS A 111 14.70 12.53 -10.79
C LYS A 111 13.30 13.12 -10.52
N ASP A 112 12.40 13.00 -11.46
CA ASP A 112 11.04 13.50 -11.33
C ASP A 112 10.25 12.71 -10.29
N ALA A 113 10.39 11.37 -10.28
CA ALA A 113 9.80 10.50 -9.28
C ALA A 113 10.40 10.73 -7.87
N GLN A 114 11.71 10.99 -7.76
CA GLN A 114 12.36 11.34 -6.49
C GLN A 114 11.84 12.67 -5.90
N ALA A 115 11.60 13.66 -6.77
CA ALA A 115 11.10 14.96 -6.33
C ALA A 115 9.69 14.88 -5.72
N THR A 116 8.86 13.97 -6.22
CA THR A 116 7.47 13.76 -5.78
C THR A 116 7.27 12.50 -4.95
N GLU A 117 8.36 11.82 -4.55
CA GLU A 117 8.29 10.60 -3.74
C GLU A 117 7.60 10.89 -2.40
N PRO A 118 6.51 10.17 -2.06
CA PRO A 118 5.84 10.32 -0.78
C PRO A 118 6.58 9.57 0.35
N ASP A 119 6.27 9.90 1.61
CA ASP A 119 6.56 8.98 2.72
C ASP A 119 5.50 7.86 2.75
N ILE A 120 5.94 6.61 2.65
CA ILE A 120 5.03 5.47 2.58
C ILE A 120 4.99 4.75 3.91
N LYS A 121 3.77 4.61 4.45
CA LYS A 121 3.55 3.82 5.68
C LYS A 121 2.58 2.68 5.42
N GLN A 122 2.81 1.59 6.13
CA GLN A 122 1.87 0.47 6.19
C GLN A 122 1.16 0.49 7.54
N ILE A 123 -0.16 0.46 7.49
CA ILE A 123 -1.03 0.46 8.67
C ILE A 123 -1.56 -0.94 8.96
N PHE A 124 -1.73 -1.25 10.25
CA PHE A 124 -2.35 -2.47 10.75
C PHE A 124 -3.43 -2.10 11.77
N ILE A 125 -4.66 -2.50 11.52
CA ILE A 125 -5.84 -2.23 12.34
C ILE A 125 -6.39 -3.57 12.81
N ILE A 126 -6.53 -3.78 14.12
CA ILE A 126 -7.16 -4.99 14.65
C ILE A 126 -8.66 -4.91 14.37
N GLY A 127 -9.22 -6.03 13.94
CA GLY A 127 -10.60 -6.12 13.56
C GLY A 127 -11.52 -6.70 14.63
N CYS A 128 -12.79 -6.80 14.26
CA CYS A 128 -13.82 -7.54 14.95
C CYS A 128 -13.84 -9.02 14.50
N ASN A 129 -14.71 -9.82 15.10
CA ASN A 129 -14.82 -11.26 14.80
C ASN A 129 -15.42 -11.55 13.41
N ASP A 130 -16.20 -10.61 12.85
CA ASP A 130 -16.76 -10.72 11.51
C ASP A 130 -15.88 -10.00 10.49
N GLN A 131 -15.33 -10.76 9.57
CA GLN A 131 -14.47 -10.22 8.49
C GLN A 131 -15.24 -9.30 7.55
N GLN A 132 -16.53 -9.54 7.29
CA GLN A 132 -17.32 -8.70 6.39
C GLN A 132 -17.62 -7.35 7.04
N GLU A 133 -17.96 -7.35 8.32
CA GLU A 133 -18.13 -6.14 9.11
C GLU A 133 -16.82 -5.32 9.14
N LEU A 134 -15.70 -5.99 9.39
CA LEU A 134 -14.37 -5.34 9.39
C LEU A 134 -14.07 -4.71 8.03
N GLU A 135 -14.31 -5.42 6.94
CA GLU A 135 -14.08 -4.90 5.58
C GLU A 135 -14.91 -3.65 5.30
N LEU A 136 -16.17 -3.62 5.73
CA LEU A 136 -17.04 -2.44 5.64
C LEU A 136 -16.50 -1.26 6.47
N LYS A 137 -16.10 -1.50 7.72
CA LYS A 137 -15.50 -0.46 8.57
C LYS A 137 -14.22 0.12 7.96
N LEU A 138 -13.32 -0.72 7.44
CA LEU A 138 -12.11 -0.27 6.78
C LEU A 138 -12.40 0.58 5.54
N TYR A 139 -13.41 0.20 4.75
CA TYR A 139 -13.88 1.01 3.63
C TYR A 139 -14.42 2.38 4.08
N LEU A 140 -15.25 2.42 5.15
CA LEU A 140 -15.79 3.67 5.69
C LEU A 140 -14.68 4.57 6.23
N ILE A 141 -13.74 4.02 7.00
CA ILE A 141 -12.56 4.74 7.50
C ILE A 141 -11.83 5.38 6.33
N ARG A 142 -11.46 4.58 5.32
CA ARG A 142 -10.77 5.09 4.13
C ARG A 142 -11.51 6.26 3.50
N LYS A 143 -12.81 6.11 3.22
CA LYS A 143 -13.61 7.14 2.55
C LYS A 143 -13.78 8.41 3.36
N ARG A 144 -13.95 8.28 4.69
CA ARG A 144 -14.08 9.44 5.58
C ARG A 144 -12.76 10.19 5.72
N VAL A 145 -11.64 9.46 5.85
CA VAL A 145 -10.31 10.08 5.92
C VAL A 145 -10.01 10.83 4.61
N GLU A 146 -10.18 10.18 3.45
CA GLU A 146 -9.99 10.81 2.15
C GLU A 146 -10.81 12.11 2.04
N LYS A 147 -12.09 12.08 2.43
CA LYS A 147 -12.99 13.25 2.42
C LYS A 147 -12.55 14.33 3.40
N ARG A 148 -12.17 13.95 4.63
CA ARG A 148 -11.76 14.92 5.67
C ARG A 148 -10.45 15.60 5.28
N VAL A 149 -9.46 14.86 4.82
CA VAL A 149 -8.18 15.42 4.38
C VAL A 149 -8.37 16.37 3.20
N SER A 150 -9.16 16.00 2.20
CA SER A 150 -9.44 16.89 1.06
C SER A 150 -10.17 18.18 1.44
N ALA A 151 -10.88 18.19 2.56
CA ALA A 151 -11.57 19.37 3.08
C ALA A 151 -10.70 20.26 3.99
N THR A 152 -9.45 19.87 4.25
CA THR A 152 -8.50 20.71 5.00
C THR A 152 -7.87 21.78 4.11
N ASP A 153 -7.24 22.77 4.73
CA ASP A 153 -6.42 23.79 4.05
C ASP A 153 -4.94 23.41 4.00
N LEU A 154 -4.60 22.13 4.24
CA LEU A 154 -3.22 21.66 4.18
C LEU A 154 -2.67 21.78 2.76
N PRO A 155 -1.50 22.43 2.56
CA PRO A 155 -0.91 22.63 1.24
C PRO A 155 -0.65 21.33 0.46
N ALA A 156 -0.24 20.25 1.16
CA ALA A 156 0.08 18.96 0.57
C ALA A 156 -1.05 17.91 0.75
N LYS A 157 -2.31 18.34 0.89
CA LYS A 157 -3.45 17.41 1.02
C LYS A 157 -3.62 16.47 -0.17
N ASP A 158 -3.23 16.92 -1.35
CA ASP A 158 -3.33 16.15 -2.60
C ASP A 158 -2.23 15.07 -2.71
N ASP A 159 -1.18 15.15 -1.89
CA ASP A 159 -0.13 14.13 -1.78
C ASP A 159 -0.59 12.95 -0.90
N PHE A 160 -1.70 13.11 -0.17
CA PHE A 160 -2.26 12.05 0.65
C PHE A 160 -3.06 11.05 -0.18
N TYR A 161 -2.73 9.77 -0.04
CA TYR A 161 -3.45 8.71 -0.72
C TYR A 161 -3.42 7.40 0.06
N ILE A 162 -4.56 6.72 0.17
CA ILE A 162 -4.66 5.36 0.69
C ILE A 162 -4.75 4.40 -0.50
N ALA A 163 -3.69 3.65 -0.78
CA ALA A 163 -3.64 2.74 -1.92
C ALA A 163 -4.63 1.58 -1.75
N SER A 164 -4.66 0.99 -0.56
CA SER A 164 -5.62 -0.03 -0.16
C SER A 164 -5.77 -0.03 1.36
N LEU A 165 -6.91 -0.49 1.84
CA LEU A 165 -7.16 -0.79 3.25
C LEU A 165 -8.18 -1.92 3.29
N SER A 166 -7.75 -3.14 3.60
CA SER A 166 -8.56 -4.35 3.45
C SER A 166 -8.07 -5.47 4.36
N THR A 167 -8.93 -6.44 4.61
CA THR A 167 -8.61 -7.70 5.31
C THR A 167 -8.13 -8.80 4.35
N LYS A 168 -8.26 -8.58 3.04
CA LYS A 168 -8.05 -9.59 1.99
C LYS A 168 -6.87 -9.31 1.10
N ASN A 169 -6.75 -8.04 0.66
CA ASN A 169 -5.82 -7.66 -0.40
C ASN A 169 -4.99 -6.44 0.01
N ILE A 170 -3.81 -6.36 -0.57
CA ILE A 170 -2.94 -5.19 -0.50
C ILE A 170 -2.53 -4.76 -1.91
N VAL A 171 -2.46 -3.47 -2.15
CA VAL A 171 -2.04 -2.87 -3.41
C VAL A 171 -0.67 -2.23 -3.22
N TYR A 172 0.30 -2.71 -4.00
CA TYR A 172 1.60 -2.06 -4.16
C TYR A 172 1.60 -1.30 -5.48
N LYS A 173 1.92 -0.03 -5.45
CA LYS A 173 2.01 0.81 -6.65
C LYS A 173 2.91 2.01 -6.44
N GLY A 174 3.40 2.57 -7.53
CA GLY A 174 4.21 3.79 -7.54
C GLY A 174 4.41 4.31 -8.97
N MET A 175 5.05 5.46 -9.08
CA MET A 175 5.55 5.99 -10.37
C MET A 175 6.80 5.21 -10.78
N LEU A 176 6.59 3.94 -11.10
CA LEU A 176 7.62 2.95 -11.37
C LEU A 176 7.46 2.42 -12.79
N GLU A 177 8.56 2.00 -13.38
CA GLU A 177 8.52 1.05 -14.49
C GLU A 177 8.21 -0.36 -13.97
N SER A 178 7.71 -1.23 -14.84
CA SER A 178 7.39 -2.63 -14.49
C SER A 178 8.59 -3.39 -13.92
N MET A 179 9.80 -3.11 -14.41
CA MET A 179 11.04 -3.72 -13.90
C MET A 179 11.40 -3.24 -12.47
N GLN A 180 11.14 -1.97 -12.17
CA GLN A 180 11.36 -1.39 -10.84
C GLN A 180 10.37 -1.95 -9.82
N LEU A 181 9.13 -2.26 -10.25
CA LEU A 181 8.13 -2.91 -9.39
C LEU A 181 8.62 -4.28 -8.90
N ARG A 182 9.28 -5.07 -9.75
CA ARG A 182 9.89 -6.34 -9.34
C ARG A 182 10.91 -6.15 -8.22
N LEU A 183 11.80 -5.18 -8.37
CA LEU A 183 12.82 -4.87 -7.36
C LEU A 183 12.19 -4.41 -6.03
N SER A 184 11.11 -3.65 -6.08
CA SER A 184 10.42 -3.21 -4.86
C SER A 184 9.70 -4.35 -4.14
N LEU A 185 9.19 -5.35 -4.86
CA LEU A 185 8.47 -6.49 -4.29
C LEU A 185 9.38 -7.53 -3.63
N ILE A 186 10.62 -7.69 -4.07
CA ILE A 186 11.59 -8.61 -3.45
C ILE A 186 11.76 -8.30 -1.94
N HIS A 187 11.69 -7.02 -1.57
CA HIS A 187 11.83 -6.60 -0.17
C HIS A 187 10.50 -6.58 0.61
N ILE A 188 9.38 -6.86 -0.02
CA ILE A 188 8.05 -6.74 0.58
C ILE A 188 7.31 -8.09 0.64
N SER A 189 7.68 -9.05 -0.19
CA SER A 189 6.94 -10.31 -0.35
C SER A 189 7.76 -11.58 -0.14
N GLU A 190 9.09 -11.50 -0.04
CA GLU A 190 9.95 -12.67 0.14
C GLU A 190 10.69 -12.61 1.48
N PRO A 191 10.65 -13.71 2.27
CA PRO A 191 11.67 -13.92 3.28
C PRO A 191 12.99 -14.26 2.57
N THR A 192 14.01 -13.48 2.81
CA THR A 192 15.39 -13.86 2.51
C THR A 192 15.79 -15.07 3.35
#